data_b4645113caede8b8d9770c6158afe717
#
_entry.id   b4645113caede8b8d9770c6158afe717
#
_cell.length_a   1.000
_cell.length_b   1.000
_cell.length_c   1.000
_cell.angle_alpha   90.00
_cell.angle_beta   90.00
_cell.angle_gamma   90.00
#
_symmetry.space_group_name_H-M   'P 1'
#
loop_
_entity.id
_entity.type
_entity.pdbx_description
1 polymer ?
#
loop_
_entity_poly.entity_id
_entity_poly.type
_entity_poly.pdbx_seq_one_letter_code
_entity_poly.pdbx_strand_id
1 'polypeptide(L)'
;YSVTEDNSLSIHYTGTPTEDTLLNLTNHSYFNLAGHEAESVLSQKVMIQAESYARADASSIPTGELVPVEETPMDFRKEKAIGQDIEADYEALNFGRGYDHTWVIDGSGMRRAAVMRAEETGITMEVWTDLPGVQFYTANYVEDEKGKDGVIYGRRSAACFETQYFPDAIHKDNFRKPIVRAGEEYCTTTVYKFL
;
A
#
# COMPACT_ATOMS: atom_id res chain seq x y z
N TYR A 1 -4.08 -5.15 17.51
CA TYR A 1 -4.95 -4.11 16.95
C TYR A 1 -5.42 -3.21 18.07
N SER A 2 -5.21 -1.89 17.93
CA SER A 2 -5.65 -0.89 18.89
C SER A 2 -6.34 0.26 18.18
N VAL A 3 -7.51 0.65 18.68
CA VAL A 3 -8.18 1.87 18.27
C VAL A 3 -7.91 2.93 19.36
N THR A 4 -7.43 4.08 18.95
CA THR A 4 -7.01 5.16 19.86
C THR A 4 -7.97 6.35 19.82
N GLU A 5 -7.95 7.19 20.85
CA GLU A 5 -8.86 8.33 20.98
C GLU A 5 -8.68 9.40 19.90
N ASP A 6 -7.55 9.39 19.19
CA ASP A 6 -7.24 10.28 18.06
C ASP A 6 -7.69 9.70 16.69
N ASN A 7 -8.64 8.76 16.70
CA ASN A 7 -9.20 8.08 15.54
C ASN A 7 -8.17 7.27 14.74
N SER A 8 -7.20 6.67 15.40
CA SER A 8 -6.22 5.82 14.74
C SER A 8 -6.52 4.34 14.99
N LEU A 9 -6.37 3.52 13.93
CA LEU A 9 -6.23 2.08 14.01
C LEU A 9 -4.75 1.73 13.92
N SER A 10 -4.16 1.34 15.04
CA SER A 10 -2.79 0.85 15.10
C SER A 10 -2.74 -0.67 15.00
N ILE A 11 -1.88 -1.17 14.12
CA ILE A 11 -1.63 -2.59 13.91
C ILE A 11 -0.16 -2.85 14.24
N HIS A 12 0.07 -3.58 15.30
CA HIS A 12 1.39 -3.88 15.81
C HIS A 12 1.67 -5.38 15.74
N TYR A 13 2.78 -5.74 15.11
CA TYR A 13 3.23 -7.12 14.98
C TYR A 13 4.49 -7.33 15.81
N THR A 14 4.49 -8.40 16.62
CA THR A 14 5.68 -8.90 17.30
C THR A 14 5.82 -10.39 17.04
N GLY A 15 7.05 -10.87 16.96
CA GLY A 15 7.33 -12.29 16.79
C GLY A 15 8.79 -12.61 17.07
N THR A 16 9.04 -13.77 17.67
CA THR A 16 10.39 -14.25 17.92
C THR A 16 10.53 -15.64 17.33
N PRO A 17 11.27 -15.80 16.23
CA PRO A 17 11.44 -17.10 15.59
C PRO A 17 12.41 -17.99 16.37
N THR A 18 12.20 -19.30 16.29
CA THR A 18 13.11 -20.31 16.87
C THR A 18 14.30 -20.65 15.97
N GLU A 19 14.20 -20.30 14.69
CA GLU A 19 15.26 -20.45 13.68
C GLU A 19 15.30 -19.21 12.80
N ASP A 20 16.40 -18.99 12.07
CA ASP A 20 16.52 -17.89 11.11
C ASP A 20 15.42 -18.01 10.07
N THR A 21 14.64 -16.94 9.88
CA THR A 21 13.49 -16.97 8.96
C THR A 21 13.23 -15.61 8.29
N LEU A 22 12.29 -15.60 7.38
CA LEU A 22 11.76 -14.39 6.77
C LEU A 22 10.43 -14.01 7.44
N LEU A 23 10.34 -12.76 7.93
CA LEU A 23 9.10 -12.19 8.44
C LEU A 23 8.79 -10.89 7.68
N ASN A 24 7.71 -10.91 6.91
CA ASN A 24 7.21 -9.75 6.17
C ASN A 24 5.70 -9.69 6.32
N LEU A 25 5.25 -9.31 7.51
CA LEU A 25 3.83 -9.20 7.85
C LEU A 25 3.29 -7.86 7.39
N THR A 26 2.11 -7.88 6.78
CA THR A 26 1.39 -6.70 6.35
C THR A 26 -0.09 -6.80 6.69
N ASN A 27 -0.84 -5.74 6.42
CA ASN A 27 -2.29 -5.69 6.52
C ASN A 27 -2.87 -5.39 5.13
N HIS A 28 -3.83 -6.18 4.68
CA HIS A 28 -4.46 -6.05 3.36
C HIS A 28 -5.90 -5.56 3.47
N SER A 29 -6.10 -4.47 4.21
CA SER A 29 -7.42 -3.83 4.30
C SER A 29 -7.76 -3.09 3.02
N TYR A 30 -9.00 -3.26 2.57
CA TYR A 30 -9.59 -2.57 1.43
C TYR A 30 -10.33 -1.34 1.94
N PHE A 31 -9.88 -0.15 1.53
CA PHE A 31 -10.45 1.13 1.94
C PHE A 31 -11.25 1.77 0.80
N ASN A 32 -12.43 2.27 1.15
CA ASN A 32 -13.20 3.20 0.35
C ASN A 32 -13.75 4.29 1.29
N LEU A 33 -13.14 5.48 1.25
CA LEU A 33 -13.49 6.56 2.18
C LEU A 33 -14.82 7.26 1.84
N ALA A 34 -15.40 6.97 0.68
CA ALA A 34 -16.75 7.38 0.32
C ALA A 34 -17.83 6.42 0.87
N GLY A 35 -17.41 5.32 1.52
CA GLY A 35 -18.28 4.28 2.08
C GLY A 35 -18.27 3.01 1.25
N HIS A 36 -18.71 1.89 1.85
CA HIS A 36 -18.65 0.58 1.21
C HIS A 36 -19.65 0.41 0.05
N GLU A 37 -20.65 1.26 -0.03
CA GLU A 37 -21.64 1.27 -1.13
C GLU A 37 -21.16 2.07 -2.35
N ALA A 38 -20.09 2.86 -2.20
CA ALA A 38 -19.54 3.62 -3.32
C ALA A 38 -18.86 2.68 -4.32
N GLU A 39 -19.25 2.80 -5.59
CA GLU A 39 -18.83 1.88 -6.67
C GLU A 39 -17.31 1.91 -6.92
N SER A 40 -16.66 3.06 -6.70
CA SER A 40 -15.28 3.26 -7.11
C SER A 40 -14.50 4.22 -6.22
N VAL A 41 -13.19 4.00 -6.12
CA VAL A 41 -12.25 4.92 -5.45
C VAL A 41 -11.56 5.88 -6.44
N LEU A 42 -11.91 5.89 -7.71
CA LEU A 42 -11.18 6.64 -8.74
C LEU A 42 -11.22 8.16 -8.54
N SER A 43 -12.28 8.71 -7.93
CA SER A 43 -12.40 10.12 -7.56
C SER A 43 -11.55 10.51 -6.35
N GLN A 44 -11.22 9.54 -5.50
CA GLN A 44 -10.48 9.78 -4.27
C GLN A 44 -9.04 10.13 -4.56
N LYS A 45 -8.51 11.05 -3.77
CA LYS A 45 -7.16 11.60 -3.98
C LYS A 45 -6.15 10.87 -3.10
N VAL A 46 -4.98 10.62 -3.66
CA VAL A 46 -3.87 9.97 -2.95
C VAL A 46 -2.61 10.77 -3.09
N MET A 47 -1.83 10.83 -2.02
CA MET A 47 -0.44 11.27 -1.99
C MET A 47 0.39 10.15 -1.37
N ILE A 48 1.55 9.85 -1.95
CA ILE A 48 2.53 8.88 -1.43
C ILE A 48 3.88 9.58 -1.31
N GLN A 49 4.49 9.51 -0.14
CA GLN A 49 5.80 10.14 0.14
C GLN A 49 6.93 9.22 -0.35
N ALA A 50 7.14 9.18 -1.65
CA ALA A 50 8.13 8.32 -2.28
C ALA A 50 8.68 8.96 -3.57
N GLU A 51 10.00 8.94 -3.74
CA GLU A 51 10.69 9.39 -4.94
C GLU A 51 10.83 8.28 -5.99
N SER A 52 10.57 7.01 -5.60
CA SER A 52 10.68 5.86 -6.50
C SER A 52 9.71 4.74 -6.12
N TYR A 53 9.50 3.84 -7.07
CA TYR A 53 8.77 2.59 -6.86
C TYR A 53 9.61 1.39 -7.34
N ALA A 54 9.35 0.21 -6.83
CA ALA A 54 9.97 -1.03 -7.29
C ALA A 54 9.32 -1.49 -8.60
N ARG A 55 10.10 -1.55 -9.70
CA ARG A 55 9.62 -2.08 -10.97
C ARG A 55 9.34 -3.56 -10.83
N ALA A 56 8.16 -3.98 -11.28
CA ALA A 56 7.75 -5.37 -11.34
C ALA A 56 7.71 -5.88 -12.80
N ASP A 57 7.89 -7.16 -12.98
CA ASP A 57 7.69 -7.84 -14.26
C ASP A 57 6.20 -8.16 -14.53
N ALA A 58 5.90 -8.80 -15.64
CA ALA A 58 4.53 -9.18 -16.03
C ALA A 58 3.87 -10.20 -15.08
N SER A 59 4.63 -10.80 -14.17
CA SER A 59 4.15 -11.68 -13.10
C SER A 59 3.98 -10.96 -11.77
N SER A 60 4.08 -9.62 -11.77
CA SER A 60 4.04 -8.75 -10.58
C SER A 60 5.18 -8.99 -9.57
N ILE A 61 6.29 -9.58 -10.01
CA ILE A 61 7.47 -9.81 -9.18
C ILE A 61 8.47 -8.66 -9.37
N PRO A 62 8.93 -7.98 -8.29
CA PRO A 62 9.94 -6.93 -8.40
C PRO A 62 11.23 -7.42 -9.07
N THR A 63 11.72 -6.64 -10.04
CA THR A 63 12.96 -6.96 -10.77
C THR A 63 14.22 -6.63 -9.98
N GLY A 64 14.12 -5.78 -8.96
CA GLY A 64 15.22 -5.17 -8.21
C GLY A 64 15.48 -3.72 -8.63
N GLU A 65 14.94 -3.28 -9.75
CA GLU A 65 15.07 -1.89 -10.20
C GLU A 65 14.14 -0.96 -9.40
N LEU A 66 14.69 0.17 -8.94
CA LEU A 66 13.95 1.27 -8.35
C LEU A 66 13.83 2.38 -9.39
N VAL A 67 12.62 2.66 -9.83
CA VAL A 67 12.34 3.64 -10.90
C VAL A 67 11.86 4.94 -10.27
N PRO A 68 12.45 6.10 -10.61
CA PRO A 68 11.93 7.39 -10.21
C PRO A 68 10.47 7.57 -10.63
N VAL A 69 9.65 8.14 -9.74
CA VAL A 69 8.23 8.41 -10.06
C VAL A 69 8.03 9.66 -10.90
N GLU A 70 9.01 10.57 -10.90
CA GLU A 70 8.95 11.87 -11.57
C GLU A 70 8.59 11.76 -13.05
N GLU A 71 7.65 12.57 -13.50
CA GLU A 71 7.14 12.60 -14.89
C GLU A 71 6.52 11.27 -15.36
N THR A 72 6.07 10.42 -14.43
CA THR A 72 5.39 9.16 -14.74
C THR A 72 3.97 9.12 -14.14
N PRO A 73 3.09 8.22 -14.62
CA PRO A 73 1.79 7.98 -13.99
C PRO A 73 1.89 7.52 -12.52
N MET A 74 3.07 7.04 -12.08
CA MET A 74 3.34 6.58 -10.72
C MET A 74 3.63 7.73 -9.75
N ASP A 75 3.69 9.00 -10.20
CA ASP A 75 4.00 10.15 -9.36
C ASP A 75 2.82 10.58 -8.51
N PHE A 76 2.84 10.17 -7.24
CA PHE A 76 1.91 10.57 -6.19
C PHE A 76 2.55 11.49 -5.14
N ARG A 77 3.71 12.09 -5.41
CA ARG A 77 4.35 13.05 -4.49
C ARG A 77 3.48 14.28 -4.23
N LYS A 78 2.61 14.61 -5.18
CA LYS A 78 1.52 15.59 -5.02
C LYS A 78 0.20 14.85 -5.08
N GLU A 79 -0.75 15.30 -4.25
CA GLU A 79 -2.08 14.74 -4.22
C GLU A 79 -2.73 14.77 -5.61
N LYS A 80 -3.19 13.63 -6.10
CA LYS A 80 -3.94 13.49 -7.33
C LYS A 80 -5.03 12.41 -7.20
N ALA A 81 -6.07 12.50 -8.04
CA ALA A 81 -7.10 11.47 -8.10
C ALA A 81 -6.51 10.13 -8.56
N ILE A 82 -6.96 9.02 -7.96
CA ILE A 82 -6.54 7.67 -8.35
C ILE A 82 -6.81 7.43 -9.84
N GLY A 83 -7.97 7.88 -10.32
CA GLY A 83 -8.40 7.70 -11.71
C GLY A 83 -7.66 8.57 -12.74
N GLN A 84 -6.83 9.54 -12.30
CA GLN A 84 -6.23 10.50 -13.21
C GLN A 84 -5.35 9.83 -14.28
N ASP A 85 -4.50 8.90 -13.87
CA ASP A 85 -3.51 8.29 -14.76
C ASP A 85 -3.58 6.75 -14.77
N ILE A 86 -4.54 6.13 -14.05
CA ILE A 86 -4.59 4.68 -13.84
C ILE A 86 -4.73 3.85 -15.12
N GLU A 87 -5.28 4.43 -16.19
CA GLU A 87 -5.47 3.80 -17.49
C GLU A 87 -4.43 4.33 -18.53
N ALA A 88 -3.37 5.02 -18.08
CA ALA A 88 -2.30 5.48 -18.97
C ALA A 88 -1.57 4.28 -19.60
N ASP A 89 -1.16 4.42 -20.87
CA ASP A 89 -0.31 3.42 -21.52
C ASP A 89 1.12 3.48 -20.94
N TYR A 90 1.29 2.81 -19.83
CA TYR A 90 2.54 2.74 -19.09
C TYR A 90 2.79 1.29 -18.65
N GLU A 91 3.98 0.74 -18.90
CA GLU A 91 4.29 -0.68 -18.71
C GLU A 91 3.85 -1.22 -17.36
N ALA A 92 4.19 -0.51 -16.27
CA ALA A 92 3.83 -0.95 -14.93
C ALA A 92 2.31 -1.03 -14.74
N LEU A 93 1.54 -0.03 -15.20
CA LEU A 93 0.09 -0.03 -15.12
C LEU A 93 -0.54 -1.13 -15.99
N ASN A 94 0.06 -1.41 -17.16
CA ASN A 94 -0.40 -2.48 -18.04
C ASN A 94 -0.23 -3.85 -17.36
N PHE A 95 0.91 -4.11 -16.69
CA PHE A 95 1.15 -5.37 -15.98
C PHE A 95 0.23 -5.52 -14.76
N GLY A 96 0.09 -4.48 -13.94
CA GLY A 96 -0.76 -4.47 -12.74
C GLY A 96 -2.26 -4.31 -13.03
N ARG A 97 -2.65 -4.07 -14.30
CA ARG A 97 -4.02 -3.66 -14.68
C ARG A 97 -4.49 -2.44 -13.89
N GLY A 98 -3.58 -1.54 -13.54
CA GLY A 98 -3.71 -0.39 -12.68
C GLY A 98 -2.61 -0.34 -11.64
N TYR A 99 -2.82 0.37 -10.52
CA TYR A 99 -1.83 0.40 -9.46
C TYR A 99 -1.82 -0.92 -8.69
N ASP A 100 -0.67 -1.55 -8.60
CA ASP A 100 -0.36 -2.75 -7.83
C ASP A 100 1.16 -2.85 -7.66
N HIS A 101 1.75 -1.85 -7.01
CA HIS A 101 3.20 -1.68 -6.94
C HIS A 101 3.64 -1.25 -5.55
N THR A 102 4.92 -1.49 -5.23
CA THR A 102 5.53 -1.05 -3.97
C THR A 102 6.26 0.27 -4.18
N TRP A 103 5.81 1.33 -3.51
CA TRP A 103 6.53 2.60 -3.39
C TRP A 103 7.58 2.52 -2.29
N VAL A 104 8.74 3.12 -2.54
CA VAL A 104 9.86 3.21 -1.59
C VAL A 104 9.61 4.35 -0.62
N ILE A 105 9.38 4.03 0.65
CA ILE A 105 9.13 5.06 1.66
C ILE A 105 10.46 5.48 2.29
N ASP A 106 10.85 6.73 2.03
CA ASP A 106 12.11 7.28 2.49
C ASP A 106 12.17 7.44 4.01
N GLY A 107 13.40 7.42 4.53
CA GLY A 107 13.68 7.58 5.94
C GLY A 107 13.60 6.29 6.75
N SER A 108 13.53 6.44 8.07
CA SER A 108 13.51 5.34 9.03
C SER A 108 12.63 5.68 10.23
N GLY A 109 12.24 4.66 11.00
CA GLY A 109 11.30 4.80 12.10
C GLY A 109 9.88 5.11 11.63
N MET A 110 9.00 5.42 12.57
CA MET A 110 7.59 5.73 12.28
C MET A 110 7.49 7.04 11.50
N ARG A 111 6.89 7.00 10.31
CA ARG A 111 6.68 8.15 9.44
C ARG A 111 5.45 7.98 8.57
N ARG A 112 4.91 9.09 8.11
CA ARG A 112 3.76 9.07 7.20
C ARG A 112 4.22 8.61 5.82
N ALA A 113 3.61 7.53 5.32
CA ALA A 113 3.89 6.96 4.01
C ALA A 113 2.93 7.51 2.94
N ALA A 114 1.65 7.60 3.27
CA ALA A 114 0.63 8.01 2.33
C ALA A 114 -0.53 8.77 2.99
N VAL A 115 -1.32 9.43 2.16
CA VAL A 115 -2.60 10.05 2.53
C VAL A 115 -3.61 9.68 1.46
N MET A 116 -4.84 9.33 1.86
CA MET A 116 -5.98 9.15 0.97
C MET A 116 -7.15 10.03 1.45
N ARG A 117 -7.88 10.65 0.52
CA ARG A 117 -8.99 11.55 0.86
C ARG A 117 -10.17 11.35 -0.08
N ALA A 118 -11.38 11.30 0.47
CA ALA A 118 -12.64 11.38 -0.25
C ALA A 118 -13.27 12.76 -0.04
N GLU A 119 -13.50 13.52 -1.11
CA GLU A 119 -14.11 14.85 -1.03
C GLU A 119 -15.61 14.77 -0.66
N GLU A 120 -16.27 13.69 -1.07
CA GLU A 120 -17.71 13.48 -0.87
C GLU A 120 -18.07 13.36 0.63
N THR A 121 -17.21 12.72 1.42
CA THR A 121 -17.42 12.51 2.87
C THR A 121 -16.60 13.45 3.73
N GLY A 122 -15.57 14.07 3.16
CA GLY A 122 -14.56 14.85 3.88
C GLY A 122 -13.57 14.00 4.67
N ILE A 123 -13.68 12.67 4.63
CA ILE A 123 -12.79 11.77 5.37
C ILE A 123 -11.41 11.76 4.71
N THR A 124 -10.39 11.92 5.54
CA THR A 124 -8.99 11.75 5.18
C THR A 124 -8.39 10.62 6.01
N MET A 125 -7.62 9.75 5.38
CA MET A 125 -6.86 8.69 6.04
C MET A 125 -5.37 8.90 5.79
N GLU A 126 -4.58 8.99 6.86
CA GLU A 126 -3.13 8.95 6.81
C GLU A 126 -2.64 7.53 7.09
N VAL A 127 -1.62 7.09 6.35
CA VAL A 127 -0.94 5.81 6.54
C VAL A 127 0.45 6.08 7.10
N TRP A 128 0.73 5.54 8.29
CA TRP A 128 2.02 5.67 8.96
C TRP A 128 2.67 4.31 9.15
N THR A 129 3.99 4.22 9.02
CA THR A 129 4.72 2.95 9.15
C THR A 129 6.19 3.15 9.50
N ASP A 130 6.80 2.12 10.10
CA ASP A 130 8.25 1.97 10.26
C ASP A 130 8.89 1.08 9.19
N LEU A 131 8.10 0.55 8.26
CA LEU A 131 8.51 -0.35 7.18
C LEU A 131 8.99 0.41 5.92
N PRO A 132 9.87 -0.21 5.10
CA PRO A 132 10.55 0.48 3.99
C PRO A 132 9.69 0.74 2.77
N GLY A 133 8.53 0.12 2.63
CA GLY A 133 7.67 0.25 1.47
C GLY A 133 6.19 0.23 1.78
N VAL A 134 5.40 0.72 0.84
CA VAL A 134 3.95 0.57 0.81
C VAL A 134 3.52 0.05 -0.55
N GLN A 135 2.86 -1.10 -0.56
CA GLN A 135 2.14 -1.57 -1.74
C GLN A 135 0.84 -0.79 -1.83
N PHE A 136 0.65 -0.10 -2.95
CA PHE A 136 -0.60 0.57 -3.26
C PHE A 136 -1.31 -0.21 -4.35
N TYR A 137 -2.47 -0.78 -3.99
CA TYR A 137 -3.28 -1.65 -4.83
C TYR A 137 -4.69 -1.09 -4.98
N THR A 138 -5.24 -1.10 -6.18
CA THR A 138 -6.52 -0.44 -6.51
C THR A 138 -7.62 -1.43 -6.92
N ALA A 139 -7.72 -2.57 -6.22
CA ALA A 139 -8.74 -3.60 -6.43
C ALA A 139 -8.88 -4.02 -7.91
N ASN A 140 -7.75 -4.19 -8.60
CA ASN A 140 -7.70 -4.43 -10.05
C ASN A 140 -8.34 -5.75 -10.48
N TYR A 141 -8.36 -6.74 -9.56
CA TYR A 141 -8.77 -8.13 -9.78
C TYR A 141 -10.02 -8.52 -8.99
N VAL A 142 -10.65 -7.56 -8.31
CA VAL A 142 -11.93 -7.82 -7.63
C VAL A 142 -13.04 -7.88 -8.67
N GLU A 143 -13.78 -9.00 -8.70
CA GLU A 143 -14.85 -9.25 -9.67
C GLU A 143 -16.09 -9.74 -8.92
N ASP A 144 -17.15 -8.91 -8.91
CA ASP A 144 -18.49 -9.25 -8.41
C ASP A 144 -18.55 -9.95 -7.04
N GLU A 145 -17.71 -9.51 -6.10
CA GLU A 145 -17.68 -10.04 -4.74
C GLU A 145 -18.88 -9.55 -3.93
N LYS A 146 -19.64 -10.50 -3.36
CA LYS A 146 -20.77 -10.16 -2.49
C LYS A 146 -20.26 -9.69 -1.13
N GLY A 147 -20.51 -8.42 -0.85
CA GLY A 147 -20.21 -7.79 0.42
C GLY A 147 -21.40 -7.79 1.40
N LYS A 148 -21.23 -7.03 2.49
CA LYS A 148 -22.29 -6.79 3.46
C LYS A 148 -23.45 -6.01 2.82
N ASP A 149 -24.64 -6.13 3.38
CA ASP A 149 -25.86 -5.43 2.97
C ASP A 149 -26.28 -5.67 1.50
N GLY A 150 -25.72 -6.74 0.87
CA GLY A 150 -26.05 -7.10 -0.52
C GLY A 150 -25.30 -6.30 -1.57
N VAL A 151 -24.36 -5.45 -1.18
CA VAL A 151 -23.50 -4.69 -2.10
C VAL A 151 -22.57 -5.63 -2.86
N ILE A 152 -22.40 -5.38 -4.13
CA ILE A 152 -21.42 -6.11 -4.98
C ILE A 152 -20.18 -5.23 -5.14
N TYR A 153 -19.03 -5.77 -4.71
CA TYR A 153 -17.75 -5.11 -4.90
C TYR A 153 -17.10 -5.58 -6.21
N GLY A 154 -16.74 -4.65 -7.03
CA GLY A 154 -16.09 -4.90 -8.32
C GLY A 154 -14.73 -4.22 -8.44
N ARG A 155 -14.20 -4.23 -9.65
CA ARG A 155 -12.94 -3.56 -9.99
C ARG A 155 -12.98 -2.09 -9.59
N ARG A 156 -11.91 -1.59 -8.94
CA ARG A 156 -11.78 -0.20 -8.45
C ARG A 156 -12.69 0.16 -7.27
N SER A 157 -13.34 -0.79 -6.65
CA SER A 157 -14.22 -0.51 -5.51
C SER A 157 -13.47 -0.11 -4.23
N ALA A 158 -12.17 -0.36 -4.16
CA ALA A 158 -11.35 -0.05 -2.99
C ALA A 158 -9.88 0.18 -3.33
N ALA A 159 -9.13 0.71 -2.36
CA ALA A 159 -7.68 0.82 -2.39
C ALA A 159 -7.07 0.19 -1.14
N CYS A 160 -5.90 -0.46 -1.31
CA CYS A 160 -5.13 -1.05 -0.23
C CYS A 160 -3.80 -0.31 -0.08
N PHE A 161 -3.35 -0.17 1.17
CA PHE A 161 -2.04 0.38 1.53
C PHE A 161 -1.33 -0.63 2.44
N GLU A 162 -0.54 -1.49 1.83
CA GLU A 162 0.10 -2.61 2.50
C GLU A 162 1.54 -2.24 2.81
N THR A 163 1.79 -1.85 4.04
CA THR A 163 3.14 -1.50 4.48
C THR A 163 3.94 -2.76 4.73
N GLN A 164 5.13 -2.85 4.14
CA GLN A 164 5.91 -4.09 4.14
C GLN A 164 7.36 -3.88 3.71
N TYR A 165 8.18 -4.92 3.83
CA TYR A 165 9.39 -5.06 3.02
C TYR A 165 8.99 -5.37 1.58
N PHE A 166 9.87 -5.07 0.63
CA PHE A 166 9.55 -5.31 -0.78
C PHE A 166 9.34 -6.80 -1.06
N PRO A 167 8.34 -7.15 -1.90
CA PRO A 167 8.17 -8.53 -2.34
C PRO A 167 9.47 -9.04 -2.97
N ASP A 168 9.75 -10.33 -2.80
CA ASP A 168 10.97 -11.01 -3.29
C ASP A 168 12.30 -10.35 -2.85
N ALA A 169 12.30 -9.58 -1.76
CA ALA A 169 13.50 -8.88 -1.28
C ALA A 169 14.67 -9.82 -0.99
N ILE A 170 14.40 -11.07 -0.62
CA ILE A 170 15.46 -12.05 -0.33
C ILE A 170 16.38 -12.30 -1.53
N HIS A 171 15.87 -12.20 -2.76
CA HIS A 171 16.61 -12.44 -4.00
C HIS A 171 17.13 -11.16 -4.68
N LYS A 172 16.93 -9.97 -4.06
CA LYS A 172 17.36 -8.68 -4.63
C LYS A 172 18.43 -8.05 -3.74
N ASP A 173 19.66 -7.92 -4.22
CA ASP A 173 20.79 -7.49 -3.40
C ASP A 173 20.65 -6.09 -2.81
N ASN A 174 19.97 -5.20 -3.52
CA ASN A 174 19.74 -3.81 -3.13
C ASN A 174 18.50 -3.60 -2.25
N PHE A 175 17.67 -4.64 -2.01
CA PHE A 175 16.53 -4.53 -1.13
C PHE A 175 16.90 -4.92 0.30
N ARG A 176 16.33 -4.18 1.28
CA ARG A 176 16.44 -4.56 2.68
C ARG A 176 15.76 -5.91 2.89
N LYS A 177 16.51 -6.88 3.45
CA LYS A 177 16.02 -8.24 3.65
C LYS A 177 15.14 -8.33 4.91
N PRO A 178 13.97 -9.00 4.83
CA PRO A 178 13.12 -9.26 6.01
C PRO A 178 13.59 -10.49 6.80
N ILE A 179 14.90 -10.59 7.04
CA ILE A 179 15.50 -11.71 7.79
C ILE A 179 15.47 -11.39 9.28
N VAL A 180 14.94 -12.30 10.06
CA VAL A 180 14.95 -12.27 11.53
C VAL A 180 15.71 -13.50 12.02
N ARG A 181 16.73 -13.29 12.84
CA ARG A 181 17.55 -14.37 13.37
C ARG A 181 16.84 -15.10 14.50
N ALA A 182 17.22 -16.35 14.74
CA ALA A 182 16.72 -17.13 15.87
C ALA A 182 16.89 -16.35 17.18
N GLY A 183 15.78 -16.18 17.92
CA GLY A 183 15.76 -15.44 19.17
C GLY A 183 15.72 -13.90 19.07
N GLU A 184 15.84 -13.32 17.87
CA GLU A 184 15.62 -11.89 17.66
C GLU A 184 14.14 -11.56 17.62
N GLU A 185 13.78 -10.39 18.14
CA GLU A 185 12.40 -9.91 18.06
C GLU A 185 12.15 -9.20 16.72
N TYR A 186 11.16 -9.69 15.97
CA TYR A 186 10.51 -8.94 14.89
C TYR A 186 9.49 -7.98 15.51
N CYS A 187 9.56 -6.71 15.15
CA CYS A 187 8.64 -5.69 15.66
C CYS A 187 8.38 -4.65 14.57
N THR A 188 7.12 -4.51 14.15
CA THR A 188 6.70 -3.51 13.15
C THR A 188 5.33 -2.96 13.48
N THR A 189 5.08 -1.72 13.04
CA THR A 189 3.81 -1.03 13.29
C THR A 189 3.32 -0.30 12.05
N THR A 190 2.01 -0.44 11.80
CA THR A 190 1.28 0.35 10.80
C THR A 190 0.14 1.06 11.50
N VAL A 191 -0.09 2.32 11.15
CA VAL A 191 -1.21 3.12 11.68
C VAL A 191 -2.00 3.71 10.54
N TYR A 192 -3.32 3.51 10.57
CA TYR A 192 -4.30 4.21 9.75
C TYR A 192 -5.01 5.24 10.63
N LYS A 193 -4.74 6.52 10.38
CA LYS A 193 -5.32 7.63 11.14
C LYS A 193 -6.38 8.35 10.32
N PHE A 194 -7.58 8.46 10.88
CA PHE A 194 -8.72 9.10 10.22
C PHE A 194 -8.95 10.51 10.77
N LEU A 195 -9.11 11.48 9.84
CA LEU A 195 -9.29 12.91 10.09
C LEU A 195 -10.57 13.41 9.43
#